data_8cbbdf3784a9419f63958b1a6431d3e2
#
_entry.id   8cbbdf3784a9419f63958b1a6431d3e2
#
_cell.length_a   1.000
_cell.length_b   1.000
_cell.length_c   1.000
_cell.angle_alpha   90.00
_cell.angle_beta   90.00
_cell.angle_gamma   90.00
#
_symmetry.space_group_name_H-M   'P 1'
#
loop_
_entity.id
_entity.type
_entity.pdbx_description
1 polymer ?
#
loop_
_entity_poly.entity_id
_entity_poly.type
_entity_poly.pdbx_seq_one_letter_code
_entity_poly.pdbx_strand_id
1 'polypeptide(L)'
;MTITLPEVRMTMPARPEGVAVVRQALAGMADAMDFDAAVVADMKMAVSEACTNVVVHAYDDSAGILEVDIRAEEEALTIVVRDHGTGIQPRPIRRDVPALGLGLPLIAALSDSFELRGSAGQGTEVRMTFAYSRGDDAADVRVDGRWNPEPN
;
A
#
# COMPACT_ATOMS: atom_id res chain seq x y z
N MET A 1 19.30 25.20 -5.71
CA MET A 1 18.91 24.22 -6.75
C MET A 1 17.84 23.31 -6.17
N THR A 2 16.64 23.39 -6.67
CA THR A 2 15.56 22.51 -6.21
C THR A 2 15.71 21.17 -6.94
N ILE A 3 16.03 20.13 -6.22
CA ILE A 3 16.03 18.77 -6.78
C ILE A 3 14.58 18.33 -6.90
N THR A 4 14.10 18.17 -8.12
CA THR A 4 12.79 17.58 -8.36
C THR A 4 12.92 16.07 -8.21
N LEU A 5 12.30 15.52 -7.19
CA LEU A 5 12.23 14.08 -6.98
C LEU A 5 11.22 13.45 -7.95
N PRO A 6 11.41 12.19 -8.36
CA PRO A 6 10.53 11.55 -9.32
C PRO A 6 9.11 11.38 -8.79
N GLU A 7 8.15 11.62 -9.68
CA GLU A 7 6.72 11.43 -9.44
C GLU A 7 6.11 10.70 -10.64
N VAL A 8 5.28 9.71 -10.36
CA VAL A 8 4.53 8.98 -11.38
C VAL A 8 3.04 9.08 -11.06
N ARG A 9 2.26 9.50 -12.05
CA ARG A 9 0.79 9.51 -11.98
C ARG A 9 0.22 8.56 -13.01
N MET A 10 -0.71 7.73 -12.59
CA MET A 10 -1.35 6.75 -13.44
C MET A 10 -2.86 6.87 -13.29
N THR A 11 -3.54 6.84 -14.43
CA THR A 11 -5.00 6.74 -14.49
C THR A 11 -5.34 5.62 -15.46
N MET A 12 -6.13 4.69 -15.02
CA MET A 12 -6.45 3.51 -15.82
C MET A 12 -7.83 2.95 -15.46
N PRO A 13 -8.44 2.12 -16.32
CA PRO A 13 -9.63 1.39 -15.94
C PRO A 13 -9.37 0.52 -14.70
N ALA A 14 -10.35 0.46 -13.78
CA ALA A 14 -10.29 -0.37 -12.58
C ALA A 14 -10.47 -1.85 -12.94
N ARG A 15 -9.40 -2.48 -13.39
CA ARG A 15 -9.35 -3.88 -13.82
C ARG A 15 -8.15 -4.58 -13.21
N PRO A 16 -8.17 -5.92 -13.10
CA PRO A 16 -7.05 -6.69 -12.53
C PRO A 16 -5.72 -6.43 -13.22
N GLU A 17 -5.70 -6.20 -14.53
CA GLU A 17 -4.49 -5.89 -15.30
C GLU A 17 -3.82 -4.59 -14.82
N GLY A 18 -4.61 -3.63 -14.35
CA GLY A 18 -4.10 -2.37 -13.81
C GLY A 18 -3.26 -2.57 -12.55
N VAL A 19 -3.59 -3.53 -11.73
CA VAL A 19 -2.81 -3.87 -10.52
C VAL A 19 -1.38 -4.27 -10.91
N ALA A 20 -1.23 -5.09 -11.95
CA ALA A 20 0.08 -5.50 -12.45
C ALA A 20 0.89 -4.30 -12.98
N VAL A 21 0.25 -3.38 -13.71
CA VAL A 21 0.89 -2.16 -14.22
C VAL A 21 1.41 -1.29 -13.07
N VAL A 22 0.60 -1.09 -12.05
CA VAL A 22 0.98 -0.30 -10.86
C VAL A 22 2.18 -0.95 -10.14
N ARG A 23 2.17 -2.26 -9.97
CA ARG A 23 3.29 -2.98 -9.34
C ARG A 23 4.59 -2.83 -10.12
N GLN A 24 4.55 -2.88 -11.46
CA GLN A 24 5.73 -2.70 -12.30
C GLN A 24 6.26 -1.27 -12.24
N ALA A 25 5.40 -0.28 -12.27
CA ALA A 25 5.79 1.12 -12.13
C ALA A 25 6.45 1.38 -10.77
N LEU A 26 5.86 0.85 -9.70
CA LEU A 26 6.42 0.94 -8.34
C LEU A 26 7.78 0.25 -8.25
N ALA A 27 7.92 -0.95 -8.82
CA ALA A 27 9.19 -1.68 -8.82
C ALA A 27 10.29 -0.92 -9.54
N GLY A 28 9.99 -0.31 -10.69
CA GLY A 28 10.94 0.50 -11.43
C GLY A 28 11.39 1.74 -10.67
N MET A 29 10.46 2.42 -10.01
CA MET A 29 10.77 3.61 -9.21
C MET A 29 11.58 3.26 -7.96
N ALA A 30 11.22 2.19 -7.27
CA ALA A 30 11.92 1.72 -6.09
C ALA A 30 13.35 1.26 -6.42
N ASP A 31 13.55 0.61 -7.55
CA ASP A 31 14.88 0.23 -8.04
C ASP A 31 15.74 1.47 -8.34
N ALA A 32 15.18 2.44 -9.03
CA ALA A 32 15.87 3.70 -9.34
C ALA A 32 16.24 4.52 -8.08
N MET A 33 15.52 4.33 -6.98
CA MET A 33 15.69 5.05 -5.72
C MET A 33 16.46 4.26 -4.66
N ASP A 34 17.00 3.09 -4.99
CA ASP A 34 17.77 2.22 -4.09
C ASP A 34 17.05 1.82 -2.79
N PHE A 35 15.76 1.48 -2.88
CA PHE A 35 15.03 0.98 -1.73
C PHE A 35 15.51 -0.41 -1.30
N ASP A 36 15.51 -0.65 0.00
CA ASP A 36 15.74 -1.99 0.55
C ASP A 36 14.74 -3.01 -0.02
N ALA A 37 15.22 -4.18 -0.41
CA ALA A 37 14.38 -5.22 -1.02
C ALA A 37 13.18 -5.63 -0.14
N ALA A 38 13.35 -5.65 1.18
CA ALA A 38 12.28 -5.94 2.12
C ALA A 38 11.19 -4.85 2.10
N VAL A 39 11.58 -3.58 2.01
CA VAL A 39 10.64 -2.45 1.89
C VAL A 39 9.91 -2.52 0.55
N VAL A 40 10.60 -2.84 -0.54
CA VAL A 40 9.99 -3.00 -1.86
C VAL A 40 8.92 -4.11 -1.86
N ALA A 41 9.20 -5.23 -1.20
CA ALA A 41 8.22 -6.32 -1.07
C ALA A 41 6.97 -5.87 -0.31
N ASP A 42 7.12 -5.13 0.77
CA ASP A 42 6.02 -4.57 1.55
C ASP A 42 5.21 -3.55 0.74
N MET A 43 5.88 -2.67 0.01
CA MET A 43 5.23 -1.69 -0.88
C MET A 43 4.39 -2.38 -1.96
N LYS A 44 4.93 -3.39 -2.61
CA LYS A 44 4.21 -4.15 -3.65
C LYS A 44 2.98 -4.85 -3.10
N MET A 45 3.08 -5.43 -1.92
CA MET A 45 1.95 -6.08 -1.26
C MET A 45 0.87 -5.06 -0.87
N ALA A 46 1.26 -3.96 -0.23
CA ALA A 46 0.34 -2.92 0.20
C ALA A 46 -0.39 -2.26 -0.97
N VAL A 47 0.33 -1.88 -2.03
CA VAL A 47 -0.28 -1.26 -3.21
C VAL A 47 -1.18 -2.23 -3.97
N SER A 48 -0.82 -3.51 -4.03
CA SER A 48 -1.66 -4.54 -4.64
C SER A 48 -2.99 -4.68 -3.91
N GLU A 49 -2.97 -4.69 -2.59
CA GLU A 49 -4.19 -4.74 -1.76
C GLU A 49 -5.06 -3.50 -1.96
N ALA A 50 -4.45 -2.30 -1.94
CA ALA A 50 -5.18 -1.06 -2.16
C ALA A 50 -5.84 -0.99 -3.54
N CYS A 51 -5.11 -1.37 -4.59
CA CYS A 51 -5.64 -1.40 -5.96
C CYS A 51 -6.71 -2.50 -6.14
N THR A 52 -6.52 -3.66 -5.56
CA THR A 52 -7.49 -4.76 -5.60
C THR A 52 -8.80 -4.36 -4.92
N ASN A 53 -8.73 -3.62 -3.82
CA ASN A 53 -9.92 -3.08 -3.17
C ASN A 53 -10.70 -2.15 -4.11
N VAL A 54 -10.03 -1.33 -4.89
CA VAL A 54 -10.69 -0.50 -5.90
C VAL A 54 -11.35 -1.35 -6.98
N VAL A 55 -10.61 -2.32 -7.53
CA VAL A 55 -11.11 -3.18 -8.62
C VAL A 55 -12.31 -4.00 -8.21
N VAL A 56 -12.30 -4.53 -6.99
CA VAL A 56 -13.34 -5.45 -6.49
C VAL A 56 -14.53 -4.73 -5.87
N HIS A 57 -14.30 -3.62 -5.16
CA HIS A 57 -15.29 -3.03 -4.25
C HIS A 57 -15.77 -1.62 -4.59
N ALA A 58 -14.99 -0.84 -5.35
CA ALA A 58 -15.31 0.57 -5.53
C ALA A 58 -16.50 0.80 -6.47
N TYR A 59 -16.68 -0.08 -7.45
CA TYR A 59 -17.65 0.10 -8.52
C TYR A 59 -18.59 -1.12 -8.62
N ASP A 60 -19.87 -0.88 -8.44
CA ASP A 60 -20.91 -1.90 -8.63
C ASP A 60 -21.19 -2.08 -10.14
N ASP A 61 -20.67 -3.15 -10.75
CA ASP A 61 -20.90 -3.54 -12.16
C ASP A 61 -20.71 -2.44 -13.22
N SER A 62 -20.17 -1.30 -12.84
CA SER A 62 -19.88 -0.18 -13.76
C SER A 62 -18.40 -0.04 -14.04
N ALA A 63 -18.08 0.47 -15.22
CA ALA A 63 -16.70 0.82 -15.56
C ALA A 63 -16.21 1.95 -14.66
N GLY A 64 -15.20 1.69 -13.85
CA GLY A 64 -14.61 2.67 -12.95
C GLY A 64 -13.16 2.96 -13.31
N ILE A 65 -12.61 3.95 -12.63
CA ILE A 65 -11.24 4.43 -12.81
C ILE A 65 -10.43 4.16 -11.55
N LEU A 66 -9.22 3.65 -11.74
CA LEU A 66 -8.17 3.55 -10.73
C LEU A 66 -7.15 4.65 -10.98
N GLU A 67 -6.91 5.48 -9.98
CA GLU A 67 -5.85 6.49 -9.99
C GLU A 67 -4.79 6.15 -8.96
N VAL A 68 -3.53 6.23 -9.35
CA VAL A 68 -2.39 5.98 -8.47
C VAL A 68 -1.33 7.04 -8.68
N ASP A 69 -0.94 7.69 -7.60
CA ASP A 69 0.20 8.59 -7.56
C ASP A 69 1.32 7.95 -6.73
N ILE A 70 2.52 7.92 -7.27
CA ILE A 70 3.73 7.49 -6.57
C ILE A 70 4.69 8.67 -6.56
N ARG A 71 5.04 9.15 -5.38
CA ARG A 71 5.91 10.32 -5.21
C ARG A 71 7.08 9.99 -4.31
N ALA A 72 8.29 10.23 -4.83
CA ALA A 72 9.49 10.20 -4.01
C ALA A 72 9.59 11.49 -3.19
N GLU A 73 9.98 11.36 -1.94
CA GLU A 73 10.28 12.42 -0.99
C GLU A 73 11.72 12.25 -0.49
N GLU A 74 12.23 13.17 0.30
CA GLU A 74 13.64 13.10 0.75
C GLU A 74 13.97 11.82 1.52
N GLU A 75 13.06 11.36 2.38
CA GLU A 75 13.29 10.22 3.26
C GLU A 75 12.29 9.07 3.06
N ALA A 76 11.35 9.22 2.13
CA ALA A 76 10.24 8.27 1.99
C ALA A 76 9.69 8.25 0.56
N LEU A 77 8.88 7.24 0.28
CA LEU A 77 8.03 7.16 -0.89
C LEU A 77 6.57 7.19 -0.43
N THR A 78 5.77 8.08 -1.00
CA THR A 78 4.34 8.16 -0.76
C THR A 78 3.57 7.60 -1.94
N ILE A 79 2.63 6.70 -1.66
CA ILE A 79 1.73 6.11 -2.65
C ILE A 79 0.31 6.50 -2.29
N VAL A 80 -0.44 7.02 -3.25
CA VAL A 80 -1.86 7.37 -3.09
C VAL A 80 -2.68 6.62 -4.11
N VAL A 81 -3.66 5.87 -3.64
CA VAL A 81 -4.60 5.11 -4.48
C VAL A 81 -5.98 5.71 -4.31
N ARG A 82 -6.62 6.09 -5.41
CA ARG A 82 -7.95 6.71 -5.41
C ARG A 82 -8.92 5.97 -6.30
N ASP A 83 -10.15 5.93 -5.85
CA ASP A 83 -11.31 5.61 -6.67
C ASP A 83 -12.37 6.72 -6.58
N HIS A 84 -13.27 6.74 -7.53
CA HIS A 84 -14.41 7.64 -7.60
C HIS A 84 -15.74 6.88 -7.45
N GLY A 85 -15.70 5.74 -6.77
CA GLY A 85 -16.83 4.84 -6.58
C GLY A 85 -17.76 5.24 -5.45
N THR A 86 -18.32 4.24 -4.81
CA THR A 86 -19.32 4.43 -3.75
C THR A 86 -18.74 4.94 -2.42
N GLY A 87 -17.42 5.00 -2.29
CA GLY A 87 -16.75 5.37 -1.05
C GLY A 87 -16.79 4.27 0.00
N ILE A 88 -16.39 4.63 1.22
CA ILE A 88 -16.41 3.71 2.34
C ILE A 88 -17.86 3.62 2.84
N GLN A 89 -18.49 2.47 2.66
CA GLN A 89 -19.77 2.17 3.28
C GLN A 89 -19.57 1.11 4.36
N PRO A 90 -20.17 1.28 5.56
CA PRO A 90 -20.23 0.19 6.51
C PRO A 90 -21.05 -0.95 5.88
N ARG A 91 -20.38 -1.99 5.44
CA ARG A 91 -21.06 -3.19 4.94
C ARG A 91 -21.32 -4.12 6.12
N PRO A 92 -22.54 -4.68 6.24
CA PRO A 92 -22.76 -5.75 7.18
C PRO A 92 -21.82 -6.90 6.83
N ILE A 93 -21.16 -7.45 7.85
CA ILE A 93 -20.30 -8.63 7.70
C ILE A 93 -21.14 -9.77 7.15
N ARG A 94 -21.02 -10.04 5.86
CA ARG A 94 -21.59 -11.25 5.27
C ARG A 94 -20.66 -12.39 5.60
N ARG A 95 -21.14 -13.37 6.35
CA ARG A 95 -20.36 -14.54 6.77
C ARG A 95 -19.92 -15.46 5.63
N ASP A 96 -20.50 -15.31 4.46
CA ASP A 96 -20.33 -16.16 3.27
C ASP A 96 -19.34 -15.56 2.24
N VAL A 97 -18.85 -14.36 2.43
CA VAL A 97 -17.76 -13.81 1.62
C VAL A 97 -16.48 -13.99 2.41
N PRO A 98 -15.44 -14.67 1.85
CA PRO A 98 -14.15 -14.74 2.52
C PRO A 98 -13.74 -13.32 2.90
N ALA A 99 -13.38 -13.15 4.17
CA ALA A 99 -13.17 -11.86 4.79
C ALA A 99 -12.11 -11.06 4.02
N LEU A 100 -12.54 -10.15 3.16
CA LEU A 100 -11.70 -9.09 2.57
C LEU A 100 -11.35 -8.01 3.62
N GLY A 101 -11.68 -8.26 4.90
CA GLY A 101 -11.37 -7.42 6.05
C GLY A 101 -9.89 -7.33 6.42
N LEU A 102 -8.98 -8.06 5.74
CA LEU A 102 -7.54 -8.03 5.99
C LEU A 102 -6.80 -6.99 5.16
N GLY A 103 -7.41 -6.46 4.08
CA GLY A 103 -6.75 -5.53 3.16
C GLY A 103 -6.26 -4.25 3.82
N LEU A 104 -7.14 -3.49 4.45
CA LEU A 104 -6.78 -2.23 5.10
C LEU A 104 -5.87 -2.42 6.33
N PRO A 105 -6.14 -3.37 7.26
CA PRO A 105 -5.22 -3.67 8.34
C PRO A 105 -3.84 -4.12 7.86
N LEU A 106 -3.77 -4.89 6.77
CA LEU A 106 -2.51 -5.32 6.17
C LEU A 106 -1.72 -4.13 5.63
N ILE A 107 -2.37 -3.24 4.89
CA ILE A 107 -1.73 -2.02 4.37
C ILE A 107 -1.16 -1.18 5.53
N ALA A 108 -1.94 -0.98 6.58
CA ALA A 108 -1.51 -0.24 7.77
C ALA A 108 -0.31 -0.90 8.46
N ALA A 109 -0.27 -2.23 8.52
CA ALA A 109 0.83 -2.97 9.12
C ALA A 109 2.12 -2.93 8.29
N LEU A 110 2.01 -2.86 6.96
CA LEU A 110 3.15 -2.86 6.04
C LEU A 110 3.75 -1.47 5.82
N SER A 111 2.99 -0.40 6.00
CA SER A 111 3.41 0.99 5.78
C SER A 111 3.88 1.67 7.06
N ASP A 112 4.76 2.66 6.93
CA ASP A 112 5.19 3.49 8.06
C ASP A 112 4.11 4.49 8.48
N SER A 113 3.33 4.98 7.52
CA SER A 113 2.11 5.74 7.79
C SER A 113 0.99 5.33 6.83
N PHE A 114 -0.23 5.43 7.32
CA PHE A 114 -1.42 5.06 6.59
C PHE A 114 -2.55 6.05 6.90
N GLU A 115 -3.18 6.57 5.85
CA GLU A 115 -4.38 7.40 5.95
C GLU A 115 -5.44 6.89 5.00
N LEU A 116 -6.66 6.81 5.50
CA LEU A 116 -7.84 6.46 4.73
C LEU A 116 -8.81 7.65 4.75
N ARG A 117 -9.15 8.15 3.57
CA ARG A 117 -10.14 9.22 3.39
C ARG A 117 -11.23 8.75 2.45
N GLY A 118 -12.45 9.09 2.76
CA GLY A 118 -13.57 8.78 1.89
C GLY A 118 -14.88 9.13 2.56
N SER A 119 -15.89 9.33 1.73
CA SER A 119 -17.26 9.53 2.15
C SER A 119 -18.20 8.80 1.21
N ALA A 120 -19.37 8.44 1.69
CA ALA A 120 -20.39 7.79 0.89
C ALA A 120 -20.70 8.59 -0.39
N GLY A 121 -20.54 7.96 -1.56
CA GLY A 121 -20.80 8.56 -2.86
C GLY A 121 -19.68 9.46 -3.43
N GLN A 122 -18.54 9.61 -2.74
CA GLN A 122 -17.44 10.48 -3.18
C GLN A 122 -16.11 9.75 -3.42
N GLY A 123 -16.13 8.41 -3.36
CA GLY A 123 -14.94 7.61 -3.56
C GLY A 123 -14.08 7.48 -2.32
N THR A 124 -12.92 6.90 -2.50
CA THR A 124 -11.97 6.57 -1.43
C THR A 124 -10.56 6.94 -1.84
N GLU A 125 -9.78 7.46 -0.89
CA GLU A 125 -8.36 7.72 -1.04
C GLU A 125 -7.61 6.95 0.06
N VAL A 126 -6.65 6.13 -0.35
CA VAL A 126 -5.71 5.45 0.54
C VAL A 126 -4.34 6.06 0.32
N ARG A 127 -3.75 6.61 1.36
CA ARG A 127 -2.39 7.16 1.35
C ARG A 127 -1.51 6.31 2.24
N MET A 128 -0.39 5.86 1.71
CA MET A 128 0.60 5.06 2.43
C MET A 128 2.00 5.60 2.18
N THR A 129 2.83 5.59 3.20
CA THR A 129 4.21 6.09 3.14
C THR A 129 5.18 5.03 3.62
N PHE A 130 6.30 4.91 2.92
CA PHE A 130 7.36 3.95 3.21
C PHE A 130 8.70 4.65 3.27
N ALA A 131 9.44 4.49 4.37
CA ALA A 131 10.81 4.95 4.47
C ALA A 131 11.75 4.15 3.55
N TYR A 132 12.84 4.76 3.06
CA TYR A 132 13.79 4.11 2.15
C TYR A 132 14.41 2.85 2.73
N SER A 133 14.71 2.86 4.02
CA SER A 133 15.25 1.72 4.75
C SER A 133 14.51 1.54 6.06
N ARG A 134 14.41 0.31 6.52
CA ARG A 134 14.11 0.05 7.92
C ARG A 134 15.34 0.45 8.70
N GLY A 135 15.23 1.48 9.55
CA GLY A 135 16.34 1.88 10.41
C GLY A 135 16.88 0.69 11.19
N ASP A 136 18.19 0.73 11.53
CA ASP A 136 18.87 -0.32 12.28
C ASP A 136 18.19 -0.65 13.63
N ASP A 137 17.33 0.22 14.13
CA ASP A 137 16.52 -0.01 15.33
C ASP A 137 15.53 -1.19 15.20
N ALA A 138 15.17 -1.60 13.98
CA ALA A 138 14.36 -2.80 13.77
C ALA A 138 15.22 -4.09 13.79
N ALA A 139 16.53 -3.97 13.68
CA ALA A 139 17.45 -5.09 13.74
C ALA A 139 17.86 -5.47 15.18
N ASP A 140 17.54 -4.63 16.17
CA ASP A 140 17.96 -4.82 17.55
C ASP A 140 16.88 -5.47 18.45
N VAL A 141 15.86 -6.06 17.87
CA VAL A 141 15.19 -7.19 18.49
C VAL A 141 15.97 -8.46 18.13
N ARG A 142 17.24 -8.46 18.42
CA ARG A 142 17.93 -9.69 18.71
C ARG A 142 17.31 -10.21 19.99
N VAL A 143 16.39 -11.13 19.83
CA VAL A 143 16.14 -12.12 20.85
C VAL A 143 17.51 -12.77 21.06
N ASP A 144 18.25 -12.27 22.05
CA ASP A 144 19.49 -12.91 22.50
C ASP A 144 19.07 -14.26 23.04
N GLY A 145 19.00 -15.23 22.13
CA GLY A 145 18.63 -16.62 22.42
C GLY A 145 19.72 -17.34 23.19
N ARG A 146 20.24 -16.71 24.22
CA ARG A 146 20.99 -17.40 25.26
C ARG A 146 20.01 -17.97 26.27
N TRP A 147 19.39 -19.06 25.87
CA TRP A 147 18.90 -20.01 26.82
C TRP A 147 20.13 -20.64 27.49
N ASN A 148 20.45 -20.17 28.70
CA ASN A 148 21.47 -20.72 29.55
C ASN A 148 20.76 -21.64 30.57
N PRO A 149 20.78 -22.98 30.40
CA PRO A 149 20.28 -23.86 31.46
C PRO A 149 21.25 -23.78 32.62
N GLU A 150 20.74 -23.32 33.77
CA GLU A 150 21.44 -23.43 35.04
C GLU A 150 21.85 -24.88 35.28
N PRO A 151 23.13 -25.18 35.67
CA PRO A 151 23.52 -26.51 36.04
C PRO A 151 23.00 -26.80 37.48
N ASN A 152 22.41 -27.97 37.64
CA ASN A 152 22.11 -28.56 38.93
C ASN A 152 23.38 -28.78 39.77
#